data_1ef6eddb5c4182fb47145d7563969a8d
#
_entry.id   1ef6eddb5c4182fb47145d7563969a8d
#
_cell.length_a   1.000
_cell.length_b   1.000
_cell.length_c   1.000
_cell.angle_alpha   90.00
_cell.angle_beta   90.00
_cell.angle_gamma   90.00
#
_symmetry.space_group_name_H-M   'P 1'
#
loop_
_entity.id
_entity.type
_entity.pdbx_description
1 polymer ?
#
loop_
_entity_poly.entity_id
_entity_poly.type
_entity_poly.pdbx_seq_one_letter_code
_entity_poly.pdbx_strand_id
1 'polypeptide(L)'
;MQFKLLSAIGIIIIVSGHCYHGGMELAYNWFPPYSYNLALFVFISGYFYKTDYEENIGKYIWKRTKRLLIPAYLWNIFYGGMVAFLGLFGFTIGAKPDLYNLFVMPFVDGEAFQYNLGSWFVYPLFLVCIINVLFRKFLKLIHLDNEFIVLIVYLAIGMIGINTAIENPTAINGIVKLFVRTMFFLPCYEFGRFYKAVLEKKDTLNNVAYFAIIFAVQLILLTFCEELEYTPSSFTNFNNGFVIPYISSITAIAFWLRVSRLLVPAIGNSKFVRLIADNTYGIMVNQLVGFMCLKFVFYGLSCITSGSLFGDFNVASFKSSIWYYYLPNGLQQWAFVYLIFGLFVPILISIILNKICNIVHPSSYLKKT
;
A
#
# COMPACT_ATOMS: atom_id res chain seq x y z
N MET A 1 -10.49 -17.20 -2.95
CA MET A 1 -9.28 -17.14 -3.80
C MET A 1 -9.14 -15.84 -4.56
N GLN A 2 -10.21 -15.31 -5.14
CA GLN A 2 -10.20 -14.05 -5.92
C GLN A 2 -9.46 -12.90 -5.20
N PHE A 3 -9.79 -12.61 -3.95
CA PHE A 3 -9.15 -11.52 -3.19
C PHE A 3 -7.68 -11.79 -2.82
N LYS A 4 -7.25 -13.04 -2.72
CA LYS A 4 -5.83 -13.36 -2.62
C LYS A 4 -5.09 -13.00 -3.91
N LEU A 5 -5.65 -13.37 -5.06
CA LEU A 5 -5.09 -13.01 -6.34
C LEU A 5 -5.09 -11.48 -6.54
N LEU A 6 -6.19 -10.81 -6.20
CA LEU A 6 -6.29 -9.35 -6.24
C LEU A 6 -5.24 -8.66 -5.34
N SER A 7 -4.99 -9.20 -4.14
CA SER A 7 -3.93 -8.69 -3.24
C SER A 7 -2.54 -8.92 -3.82
N ALA A 8 -2.29 -10.08 -4.46
CA ALA A 8 -1.02 -10.36 -5.11
C ALA A 8 -0.77 -9.40 -6.28
N ILE A 9 -1.76 -9.16 -7.13
CA ILE A 9 -1.70 -8.19 -8.22
C ILE A 9 -1.42 -6.79 -7.65
N GLY A 10 -2.20 -6.37 -6.64
CA GLY A 10 -2.07 -5.04 -6.03
C GLY A 10 -0.68 -4.78 -5.44
N ILE A 11 -0.08 -5.75 -4.74
CA ILE A 11 1.26 -5.54 -4.17
C ILE A 11 2.35 -5.54 -5.26
N ILE A 12 2.22 -6.33 -6.32
CA ILE A 12 3.15 -6.27 -7.46
C ILE A 12 3.09 -4.88 -8.10
N ILE A 13 1.90 -4.32 -8.29
CA ILE A 13 1.71 -2.96 -8.82
C ILE A 13 2.36 -1.90 -7.92
N ILE A 14 2.21 -2.01 -6.59
CA ILE A 14 2.87 -1.08 -5.66
C ILE A 14 4.40 -1.17 -5.79
N VAL A 15 4.96 -2.38 -5.78
CA VAL A 15 6.42 -2.57 -5.89
C VAL A 15 6.93 -2.06 -7.23
N SER A 16 6.22 -2.32 -8.34
CA SER A 16 6.61 -1.84 -9.67
C SER A 16 6.65 -0.31 -9.75
N GLY A 17 5.75 0.38 -9.06
CA GLY A 17 5.76 1.85 -8.96
C GLY A 17 6.97 2.43 -8.24
N HIS A 18 7.69 1.62 -7.44
CA HIS A 18 8.85 2.07 -6.68
C HIS A 18 10.19 1.55 -7.22
N CYS A 19 10.23 0.68 -8.24
CA CYS A 19 11.47 0.00 -8.64
C CYS A 19 12.36 0.79 -9.61
N TYR A 20 11.97 2.00 -10.00
CA TYR A 20 12.75 2.92 -10.83
C TYR A 20 12.16 4.34 -10.78
N HIS A 21 12.86 5.36 -11.28
CA HIS A 21 12.32 6.72 -11.46
C HIS A 21 11.09 6.68 -12.38
N GLY A 22 9.93 7.08 -11.85
CA GLY A 22 8.65 6.97 -12.58
C GLY A 22 7.98 5.61 -12.52
N GLY A 23 8.61 4.62 -11.88
CA GLY A 23 8.09 3.26 -11.79
C GLY A 23 8.25 2.43 -13.06
N MET A 24 7.84 1.16 -12.99
CA MET A 24 7.75 0.28 -14.16
C MET A 24 6.28 0.17 -14.57
N GLU A 25 5.98 0.52 -15.79
CA GLU A 25 4.64 0.33 -16.37
C GLU A 25 4.42 -1.15 -16.69
N LEU A 26 3.58 -1.82 -15.89
CA LEU A 26 3.24 -3.24 -16.09
C LEU A 26 2.04 -3.45 -16.99
N ALA A 27 1.18 -2.47 -17.10
CA ALA A 27 0.04 -2.46 -18.02
C ALA A 27 -0.12 -1.03 -18.49
N TYR A 28 -0.12 -0.83 -19.78
CA TYR A 28 -0.31 0.47 -20.42
C TYR A 28 -0.98 1.52 -19.49
N ASN A 29 -0.69 2.80 -19.69
CA ASN A 29 -1.22 3.97 -18.96
C ASN A 29 -2.76 4.10 -18.90
N TRP A 30 -3.49 3.03 -19.24
CA TRP A 30 -4.94 2.97 -19.11
C TRP A 30 -5.42 3.05 -17.66
N PHE A 31 -4.67 2.46 -16.73
CA PHE A 31 -4.97 2.50 -15.30
C PHE A 31 -3.70 2.89 -14.54
N PRO A 32 -3.40 4.20 -14.41
CA PRO A 32 -2.21 4.65 -13.70
C PRO A 32 -2.18 4.10 -12.27
N PRO A 33 -1.11 3.42 -11.85
CA PRO A 33 -1.06 2.72 -10.56
C PRO A 33 -1.37 3.60 -9.35
N TYR A 34 -0.89 4.83 -9.36
CA TYR A 34 -1.08 5.78 -8.26
C TYR A 34 -2.51 6.31 -8.15
N SER A 35 -3.39 6.05 -9.13
CA SER A 35 -4.80 6.42 -9.02
C SER A 35 -5.60 5.47 -8.11
N TYR A 36 -5.11 4.22 -7.84
CA TYR A 36 -5.92 3.22 -7.16
C TYR A 36 -5.17 2.22 -6.27
N ASN A 37 -3.84 2.10 -6.39
CA ASN A 37 -3.07 1.01 -5.77
C ASN A 37 -3.31 0.87 -4.27
N LEU A 38 -3.33 1.97 -3.52
CA LEU A 38 -3.60 1.96 -2.08
C LEU A 38 -5.10 1.84 -1.79
N ALA A 39 -5.96 2.52 -2.56
CA ALA A 39 -7.41 2.40 -2.46
C ALA A 39 -7.87 0.95 -2.61
N LEU A 40 -7.20 0.14 -3.44
CA LEU A 40 -7.46 -1.29 -3.64
C LEU A 40 -7.29 -2.09 -2.32
N PHE A 41 -6.23 -1.84 -1.55
CA PHE A 41 -6.02 -2.53 -0.27
C PHE A 41 -7.01 -2.10 0.80
N VAL A 42 -7.39 -0.83 0.78
CA VAL A 42 -8.44 -0.30 1.66
C VAL A 42 -9.80 -0.91 1.30
N PHE A 43 -10.13 -1.00 0.00
CA PHE A 43 -11.31 -1.70 -0.52
C PHE A 43 -11.36 -3.15 -0.07
N ILE A 44 -10.26 -3.91 -0.21
CA ILE A 44 -10.17 -5.29 0.26
C ILE A 44 -10.44 -5.38 1.77
N SER A 45 -9.90 -4.44 2.55
CA SER A 45 -10.11 -4.39 4.00
C SER A 45 -11.58 -4.14 4.35
N GLY A 46 -12.27 -3.27 3.62
CA GLY A 46 -13.70 -3.00 3.76
C GLY A 46 -14.56 -4.20 3.36
N TYR A 47 -14.23 -4.86 2.26
CA TYR A 47 -14.93 -6.07 1.82
C TYR A 47 -14.94 -7.17 2.89
N PHE A 48 -13.84 -7.34 3.63
CA PHE A 48 -13.74 -8.32 4.72
C PHE A 48 -14.23 -7.82 6.08
N TYR A 49 -14.84 -6.64 6.16
CA TYR A 49 -15.49 -6.18 7.37
C TYR A 49 -16.69 -7.07 7.72
N LYS A 50 -16.89 -7.34 9.01
CA LYS A 50 -18.01 -8.12 9.54
C LYS A 50 -18.79 -7.30 10.55
N THR A 51 -20.11 -7.37 10.51
CA THR A 51 -21.02 -6.70 11.45
C THR A 51 -20.84 -7.17 12.90
N ASP A 52 -20.40 -8.44 13.11
CA ASP A 52 -20.10 -8.97 14.44
C ASP A 52 -19.03 -8.17 15.20
N TYR A 53 -18.21 -7.37 14.49
CA TYR A 53 -17.21 -6.52 15.13
C TYR A 53 -17.83 -5.39 15.96
N GLU A 54 -19.05 -4.97 15.63
CA GLU A 54 -19.81 -3.94 16.34
C GLU A 54 -20.34 -4.40 17.69
N GLU A 55 -20.43 -5.73 17.90
CA GLU A 55 -20.85 -6.31 19.17
C GLU A 55 -19.75 -6.25 20.22
N ASN A 56 -18.48 -6.41 19.81
CA ASN A 56 -17.33 -6.38 20.70
C ASN A 56 -16.20 -5.51 20.15
N ILE A 57 -16.40 -4.19 20.22
CA ILE A 57 -15.50 -3.18 19.69
C ILE A 57 -14.09 -3.29 20.29
N GLY A 58 -13.98 -3.49 21.62
CA GLY A 58 -12.68 -3.60 22.29
C GLY A 58 -11.85 -4.76 21.77
N LYS A 59 -12.47 -5.93 21.55
CA LYS A 59 -11.81 -7.11 20.95
C LYS A 59 -11.40 -6.84 19.51
N TYR A 60 -12.23 -6.13 18.75
CA TYR A 60 -11.90 -5.74 17.37
C TYR A 60 -10.72 -4.78 17.32
N ILE A 61 -10.74 -3.71 18.13
CA ILE A 61 -9.64 -2.74 18.22
C ILE A 61 -8.34 -3.46 18.57
N TRP A 62 -8.35 -4.30 19.61
CA TRP A 62 -7.18 -5.06 20.02
C TRP A 62 -6.64 -5.99 18.92
N LYS A 63 -7.55 -6.64 18.19
CA LYS A 63 -7.18 -7.45 17.03
C LYS A 63 -6.49 -6.63 15.94
N ARG A 64 -7.00 -5.41 15.66
CA ARG A 64 -6.40 -4.51 14.66
C ARG A 64 -5.06 -3.95 15.14
N THR A 65 -4.95 -3.57 16.40
CA THR A 65 -3.68 -3.15 17.01
C THR A 65 -2.60 -4.22 16.86
N LYS A 66 -2.92 -5.48 17.20
CA LYS A 66 -1.98 -6.59 17.05
C LYS A 66 -1.56 -6.87 15.61
N ARG A 67 -2.46 -6.65 14.65
CA ARG A 67 -2.20 -6.99 13.23
C ARG A 67 -1.57 -5.84 12.44
N LEU A 68 -1.78 -4.61 12.84
CA LEU A 68 -1.35 -3.41 12.12
C LEU A 68 -0.32 -2.61 12.90
N LEU A 69 -0.67 -2.09 14.08
CA LEU A 69 0.19 -1.15 14.80
C LEU A 69 1.42 -1.80 15.41
N ILE A 70 1.27 -2.91 16.14
CA ILE A 70 2.42 -3.55 16.81
C ILE A 70 3.48 -3.96 15.78
N PRO A 71 3.16 -4.64 14.67
CA PRO A 71 4.17 -4.94 13.67
C PRO A 71 4.79 -3.69 13.03
N ALA A 72 4.01 -2.64 12.78
CA ALA A 72 4.52 -1.40 12.22
C ALA A 72 5.54 -0.73 13.14
N TYR A 73 5.27 -0.66 14.45
CA TYR A 73 6.22 -0.14 15.43
C TYR A 73 7.46 -1.00 15.60
N LEU A 74 7.32 -2.33 15.60
CA LEU A 74 8.47 -3.23 15.66
C LEU A 74 9.39 -3.05 14.45
N TRP A 75 8.82 -2.92 13.26
CA TRP A 75 9.59 -2.60 12.07
C TRP A 75 10.24 -1.22 12.15
N ASN A 76 9.54 -0.22 12.66
CA ASN A 76 10.11 1.12 12.83
C ASN A 76 11.32 1.11 13.77
N ILE A 77 11.25 0.39 14.90
CA ILE A 77 12.38 0.22 15.82
C ILE A 77 13.54 -0.50 15.13
N PHE A 78 13.26 -1.58 14.39
CA PHE A 78 14.27 -2.30 13.63
C PHE A 78 14.98 -1.39 12.63
N TYR A 79 14.22 -0.58 11.87
CA TYR A 79 14.78 0.35 10.88
C TYR A 79 15.54 1.51 11.52
N GLY A 80 15.13 1.97 12.69
CA GLY A 80 15.91 2.92 13.50
C GLY A 80 17.30 2.36 13.84
N GLY A 81 17.34 1.11 14.30
CA GLY A 81 18.61 0.40 14.56
C GLY A 81 19.44 0.21 13.28
N MET A 82 18.80 -0.14 12.15
CA MET A 82 19.47 -0.31 10.87
C MET A 82 20.08 1.02 10.36
N VAL A 83 19.35 2.13 10.48
CA VAL A 83 19.85 3.47 10.10
C VAL A 83 21.06 3.85 10.97
N ALA A 84 20.99 3.63 12.29
CA ALA A 84 22.14 3.87 13.18
C ALA A 84 23.36 3.02 12.78
N PHE A 85 23.16 1.74 12.49
CA PHE A 85 24.24 0.83 12.06
C PHE A 85 24.84 1.25 10.72
N LEU A 86 24.02 1.52 9.72
CA LEU A 86 24.48 1.96 8.40
C LEU A 86 25.19 3.33 8.46
N GLY A 87 24.76 4.20 9.40
CA GLY A 87 25.43 5.48 9.66
C GLY A 87 26.90 5.33 10.01
N LEU A 88 27.31 4.25 10.69
CA LEU A 88 28.72 3.95 10.98
C LEU A 88 29.57 3.72 9.70
N PHE A 89 28.93 3.35 8.61
CA PHE A 89 29.55 3.15 7.28
C PHE A 89 29.36 4.35 6.34
N GLY A 90 28.89 5.49 6.88
CA GLY A 90 28.73 6.73 6.14
C GLY A 90 27.43 6.82 5.31
N PHE A 91 26.43 6.00 5.61
CA PHE A 91 25.09 6.18 5.05
C PHE A 91 24.35 7.30 5.78
N THR A 92 23.64 8.14 5.00
CA THR A 92 22.88 9.29 5.52
C THR A 92 21.38 9.18 5.20
N ILE A 93 20.92 7.98 4.84
CA ILE A 93 19.52 7.71 4.48
C ILE A 93 18.67 7.58 5.75
N GLY A 94 17.68 8.46 5.88
CA GLY A 94 16.72 8.44 6.99
C GLY A 94 17.05 9.41 8.13
N ALA A 95 16.08 9.59 9.02
CA ALA A 95 16.24 10.42 10.20
C ALA A 95 17.11 9.74 11.28
N LYS A 96 17.64 10.51 12.21
CA LYS A 96 18.34 9.94 13.38
C LYS A 96 17.33 9.15 14.25
N PRO A 97 17.73 7.97 14.78
CA PRO A 97 16.86 7.17 15.64
C PRO A 97 16.81 7.77 17.06
N ASP A 98 15.94 8.75 17.26
CA ASP A 98 15.59 9.31 18.57
C ASP A 98 14.18 8.84 19.01
N LEU A 99 13.78 9.16 20.23
CA LEU A 99 12.49 8.73 20.79
C LEU A 99 11.30 9.26 19.98
N TYR A 100 11.40 10.48 19.43
CA TYR A 100 10.34 11.04 18.61
C TYR A 100 10.20 10.26 17.29
N ASN A 101 11.29 10.04 16.57
CA ASN A 101 11.30 9.32 15.31
C ASN A 101 10.95 7.82 15.48
N LEU A 102 11.25 7.24 16.65
CA LEU A 102 10.91 5.84 16.92
C LEU A 102 9.42 5.65 17.28
N PHE A 103 8.81 6.56 18.04
CA PHE A 103 7.50 6.30 18.65
C PHE A 103 6.39 7.29 18.25
N VAL A 104 6.72 8.53 17.90
CA VAL A 104 5.74 9.56 17.57
C VAL A 104 5.62 9.76 16.07
N MET A 105 6.73 10.01 15.40
CA MET A 105 6.79 10.31 13.97
C MET A 105 6.09 9.27 13.09
N PRO A 106 6.20 7.95 13.33
CA PRO A 106 5.49 6.96 12.54
C PRO A 106 3.98 7.14 12.54
N PHE A 107 3.40 7.53 13.67
CA PHE A 107 1.96 7.74 13.79
C PHE A 107 1.54 9.10 13.22
N VAL A 108 2.36 10.13 13.36
CA VAL A 108 2.04 11.49 12.93
C VAL A 108 2.24 11.68 11.43
N ASP A 109 3.38 11.28 10.91
CA ASP A 109 3.76 11.49 9.49
C ASP A 109 4.01 10.19 8.72
N GLY A 110 4.43 9.14 9.42
CA GLY A 110 4.61 7.79 8.87
C GLY A 110 5.97 7.54 8.21
N GLU A 111 6.86 8.53 8.13
CA GLU A 111 8.04 8.50 7.26
C GLU A 111 9.37 8.75 8.00
N ALA A 112 9.49 8.32 9.27
CA ALA A 112 10.70 8.54 10.06
C ALA A 112 11.95 7.92 9.40
N PHE A 113 11.86 6.70 8.92
CA PHE A 113 12.96 5.98 8.29
C PHE A 113 12.60 5.60 6.85
N GLN A 114 13.36 6.10 5.88
CA GLN A 114 13.05 5.92 4.46
C GLN A 114 13.02 4.46 4.02
N TYR A 115 13.79 3.56 4.66
CA TYR A 115 13.73 2.12 4.38
C TYR A 115 12.38 1.49 4.70
N ASN A 116 11.60 2.10 5.59
CA ASN A 116 10.28 1.67 6.03
C ASN A 116 9.16 2.57 5.48
N LEU A 117 9.40 3.23 4.36
CA LEU A 117 8.47 4.22 3.81
C LEU A 117 7.04 3.67 3.68
N GLY A 118 6.86 2.45 3.18
CA GLY A 118 5.54 1.84 3.01
C GLY A 118 4.70 1.69 4.28
N SER A 119 5.30 1.79 5.47
CA SER A 119 4.57 1.65 6.74
C SER A 119 3.61 2.81 7.05
N TRP A 120 3.79 3.98 6.43
CA TRP A 120 2.90 5.13 6.63
C TRP A 120 1.42 4.78 6.39
N PHE A 121 1.14 3.89 5.45
CA PHE A 121 -0.20 3.45 5.07
C PHE A 121 -0.94 2.72 6.21
N VAL A 122 -0.22 2.07 7.10
CA VAL A 122 -0.80 1.27 8.19
C VAL A 122 -1.58 2.13 9.17
N TYR A 123 -1.11 3.34 9.48
CA TYR A 123 -1.68 4.22 10.49
C TYR A 123 -3.05 4.78 10.06
N PRO A 124 -3.20 5.41 8.88
CA PRO A 124 -4.53 5.81 8.41
C PRO A 124 -5.47 4.62 8.20
N LEU A 125 -5.00 3.46 7.72
CA LEU A 125 -5.82 2.26 7.60
C LEU A 125 -6.33 1.79 8.97
N PHE A 126 -5.49 1.84 10.00
CA PHE A 126 -5.91 1.54 11.38
C PHE A 126 -7.01 2.48 11.83
N LEU A 127 -6.85 3.80 11.65
CA LEU A 127 -7.87 4.79 12.01
C LEU A 127 -9.18 4.57 11.23
N VAL A 128 -9.13 4.30 9.93
CA VAL A 128 -10.30 3.94 9.13
C VAL A 128 -11.05 2.77 9.75
N CYS A 129 -10.33 1.71 10.15
CA CYS A 129 -10.96 0.55 10.79
C CYS A 129 -11.67 0.91 12.12
N ILE A 130 -11.06 1.80 12.92
CA ILE A 130 -11.63 2.22 14.21
C ILE A 130 -12.83 3.14 13.99
N ILE A 131 -12.67 4.16 13.14
CA ILE A 131 -13.77 5.09 12.81
C ILE A 131 -14.96 4.32 12.25
N ASN A 132 -14.72 3.40 11.32
CA ASN A 132 -15.80 2.62 10.72
C ASN A 132 -16.59 1.80 11.75
N VAL A 133 -15.92 1.07 12.65
CA VAL A 133 -16.65 0.25 13.64
C VAL A 133 -17.42 1.10 14.65
N LEU A 134 -16.87 2.23 15.06
CA LEU A 134 -17.52 3.17 15.98
C LEU A 134 -18.72 3.85 15.30
N PHE A 135 -18.54 4.35 14.09
CA PHE A 135 -19.57 5.03 13.32
C PHE A 135 -20.75 4.11 13.01
N ARG A 136 -20.49 2.87 12.55
CA ARG A 136 -21.54 1.87 12.31
C ARG A 136 -22.27 1.48 13.60
N LYS A 137 -21.57 1.32 14.71
CA LYS A 137 -22.20 1.09 16.00
C LYS A 137 -23.13 2.23 16.39
N PHE A 138 -22.69 3.48 16.19
CA PHE A 138 -23.51 4.67 16.43
C PHE A 138 -24.75 4.68 15.54
N LEU A 139 -24.60 4.47 14.22
CA LEU A 139 -25.75 4.42 13.30
C LEU A 139 -26.75 3.32 13.66
N LYS A 140 -26.27 2.16 14.12
CA LYS A 140 -27.12 1.07 14.58
C LYS A 140 -27.92 1.46 15.83
N LEU A 141 -27.33 2.22 16.76
CA LEU A 141 -28.02 2.72 17.95
C LEU A 141 -29.17 3.69 17.61
N ILE A 142 -29.04 4.46 16.55
CA ILE A 142 -30.07 5.42 16.09
C ILE A 142 -30.93 4.87 14.95
N HIS A 143 -30.84 3.55 14.67
CA HIS A 143 -31.60 2.86 13.62
C HIS A 143 -31.39 3.40 12.18
N LEU A 144 -30.23 3.98 11.89
CA LEU A 144 -29.82 4.51 10.59
C LEU A 144 -28.70 3.69 9.93
N ASP A 145 -28.48 2.43 10.33
CA ASP A 145 -27.45 1.55 9.77
C ASP A 145 -27.83 1.09 8.36
N ASN A 146 -27.51 1.93 7.38
CA ASN A 146 -27.73 1.71 5.96
C ASN A 146 -26.45 1.96 5.18
N GLU A 147 -26.08 1.02 4.28
CA GLU A 147 -24.84 1.11 3.48
C GLU A 147 -24.81 2.38 2.60
N PHE A 148 -25.95 2.86 2.08
CA PHE A 148 -26.00 4.10 1.30
C PHE A 148 -25.72 5.33 2.15
N ILE A 149 -26.24 5.38 3.39
CA ILE A 149 -25.99 6.49 4.30
C ILE A 149 -24.49 6.55 4.64
N VAL A 150 -23.88 5.42 4.98
CA VAL A 150 -22.44 5.33 5.28
C VAL A 150 -21.61 5.77 4.08
N LEU A 151 -21.96 5.30 2.89
CA LEU A 151 -21.27 5.66 1.65
C LEU A 151 -21.32 7.17 1.38
N ILE A 152 -22.48 7.78 1.48
CA ILE A 152 -22.66 9.23 1.26
C ILE A 152 -21.88 10.05 2.28
N VAL A 153 -21.97 9.69 3.57
CA VAL A 153 -21.24 10.38 4.65
C VAL A 153 -19.73 10.27 4.44
N TYR A 154 -19.23 9.08 4.12
CA TYR A 154 -17.79 8.88 3.91
C TYR A 154 -17.30 9.59 2.64
N LEU A 155 -18.08 9.59 1.55
CA LEU A 155 -17.76 10.38 0.37
C LEU A 155 -17.66 11.87 0.70
N ALA A 156 -18.60 12.41 1.45
CA ALA A 156 -18.55 13.81 1.88
C ALA A 156 -17.29 14.10 2.72
N ILE A 157 -16.97 13.25 3.68
CA ILE A 157 -15.76 13.38 4.50
C ILE A 157 -14.51 13.32 3.62
N GLY A 158 -14.43 12.36 2.71
CA GLY A 158 -13.27 12.20 1.83
C GLY A 158 -13.09 13.38 0.87
N MET A 159 -14.18 13.90 0.32
CA MET A 159 -14.15 15.09 -0.54
C MET A 159 -13.67 16.33 0.22
N ILE A 160 -14.13 16.52 1.48
CA ILE A 160 -13.63 17.59 2.36
C ILE A 160 -12.13 17.45 2.58
N GLY A 161 -11.62 16.23 2.85
CA GLY A 161 -10.20 16.00 3.02
C GLY A 161 -9.36 16.39 1.80
N ILE A 162 -9.81 16.00 0.61
CA ILE A 162 -9.12 16.36 -0.65
C ILE A 162 -9.20 17.87 -0.88
N ASN A 163 -10.40 18.48 -0.72
CA ASN A 163 -10.58 19.92 -0.92
C ASN A 163 -9.67 20.74 0.01
N THR A 164 -9.51 20.28 1.26
CA THR A 164 -8.60 20.93 2.22
C THR A 164 -7.16 20.95 1.69
N ALA A 165 -6.71 19.87 1.05
CA ALA A 165 -5.37 19.80 0.47
C ALA A 165 -5.22 20.69 -0.78
N ILE A 166 -6.26 20.79 -1.61
CA ILE A 166 -6.25 21.65 -2.81
C ILE A 166 -6.16 23.13 -2.40
N GLU A 167 -6.97 23.55 -1.44
CA GLU A 167 -7.04 24.96 -1.01
C GLU A 167 -5.85 25.37 -0.14
N ASN A 168 -5.31 24.45 0.67
CA ASN A 168 -4.28 24.73 1.66
C ASN A 168 -3.13 23.71 1.63
N PRO A 169 -2.38 23.59 0.53
CA PRO A 169 -1.37 22.51 0.38
C PRO A 169 -0.25 22.58 1.42
N THR A 170 0.09 23.77 1.91
CA THR A 170 1.13 23.98 2.93
C THR A 170 0.70 23.58 4.33
N ALA A 171 -0.62 23.48 4.60
CA ALA A 171 -1.15 23.07 5.89
C ALA A 171 -1.18 21.53 6.07
N ILE A 172 -0.95 20.76 5.01
CA ILE A 172 -1.00 19.30 5.04
C ILE A 172 0.33 18.74 5.52
N ASN A 173 0.54 18.77 6.81
CA ASN A 173 1.74 18.22 7.46
C ASN A 173 1.39 17.58 8.81
N GLY A 174 2.32 16.82 9.38
CA GLY A 174 2.19 16.23 10.69
C GLY A 174 0.87 15.49 10.91
N ILE A 175 0.20 15.77 12.04
CA ILE A 175 -1.06 15.10 12.41
C ILE A 175 -2.20 15.39 11.42
N VAL A 176 -2.22 16.56 10.77
CA VAL A 176 -3.21 16.91 9.76
C VAL A 176 -3.11 15.95 8.58
N LYS A 177 -1.89 15.61 8.15
CA LYS A 177 -1.64 14.64 7.08
C LYS A 177 -2.25 13.26 7.42
N LEU A 178 -2.12 12.79 8.65
CA LEU A 178 -2.76 11.54 9.09
C LEU A 178 -4.28 11.60 8.97
N PHE A 179 -4.92 12.71 9.37
CA PHE A 179 -6.37 12.86 9.30
C PHE A 179 -6.86 12.94 7.85
N VAL A 180 -6.26 13.75 6.98
CA VAL A 180 -6.70 13.85 5.58
C VAL A 180 -6.50 12.56 4.80
N ARG A 181 -5.41 11.81 5.07
CA ARG A 181 -5.20 10.44 4.56
C ARG A 181 -6.33 9.50 5.02
N THR A 182 -6.71 9.59 6.29
CA THR A 182 -7.80 8.79 6.87
C THR A 182 -9.14 9.16 6.22
N MET A 183 -9.42 10.45 6.06
CA MET A 183 -10.63 10.95 5.38
C MET A 183 -10.70 10.44 3.94
N PHE A 184 -9.59 10.46 3.20
CA PHE A 184 -9.49 9.93 1.84
C PHE A 184 -9.78 8.42 1.76
N PHE A 185 -9.32 7.65 2.74
CA PHE A 185 -9.49 6.20 2.73
C PHE A 185 -10.84 5.70 3.26
N LEU A 186 -11.62 6.52 3.97
CA LEU A 186 -12.96 6.12 4.44
C LEU A 186 -13.90 5.70 3.29
N PRO A 187 -14.07 6.49 2.20
CA PRO A 187 -14.85 6.05 1.06
C PRO A 187 -14.29 4.78 0.39
N CYS A 188 -12.96 4.68 0.27
CA CYS A 188 -12.34 3.50 -0.33
C CYS A 188 -12.64 2.21 0.46
N TYR A 189 -12.70 2.32 1.78
CA TYR A 189 -13.11 1.22 2.66
C TYR A 189 -14.57 0.87 2.46
N GLU A 190 -15.44 1.87 2.40
CA GLU A 190 -16.86 1.68 2.21
C GLU A 190 -17.18 1.12 0.82
N PHE A 191 -16.45 1.46 -0.22
CA PHE A 191 -16.62 0.84 -1.55
C PHE A 191 -16.49 -0.68 -1.48
N GLY A 192 -15.56 -1.20 -0.69
CA GLY A 192 -15.39 -2.64 -0.48
C GLY A 192 -16.56 -3.26 0.27
N ARG A 193 -17.02 -2.62 1.31
CA ARG A 193 -18.17 -3.07 2.10
C ARG A 193 -19.46 -3.00 1.29
N PHE A 194 -19.70 -1.88 0.61
CA PHE A 194 -20.86 -1.65 -0.24
C PHE A 194 -20.92 -2.64 -1.41
N TYR A 195 -19.77 -2.91 -2.05
CA TYR A 195 -19.68 -3.93 -3.09
C TYR A 195 -20.18 -5.27 -2.56
N LYS A 196 -19.66 -5.73 -1.43
CA LYS A 196 -20.05 -7.00 -0.82
C LYS A 196 -21.53 -7.06 -0.44
N ALA A 197 -22.04 -6.00 0.17
CA ALA A 197 -23.40 -5.99 0.72
C ALA A 197 -24.46 -5.79 -0.36
N VAL A 198 -24.17 -4.98 -1.39
CA VAL A 198 -25.18 -4.49 -2.35
C VAL A 198 -24.91 -4.96 -3.77
N LEU A 199 -23.66 -4.85 -4.25
CA LEU A 199 -23.34 -5.01 -5.68
C LEU A 199 -22.94 -6.45 -6.07
N GLU A 200 -22.24 -7.18 -5.22
CA GLU A 200 -21.66 -8.49 -5.57
C GLU A 200 -22.70 -9.49 -6.12
N LYS A 201 -23.88 -9.54 -5.49
CA LYS A 201 -24.98 -10.40 -5.93
C LYS A 201 -25.68 -9.92 -7.22
N LYS A 202 -25.55 -8.62 -7.51
CA LYS A 202 -26.14 -7.97 -8.68
C LYS A 202 -25.18 -7.89 -9.86
N ASP A 203 -23.91 -8.28 -9.68
CA ASP A 203 -22.87 -8.28 -10.70
C ASP A 203 -23.07 -9.46 -11.68
N THR A 204 -24.12 -9.35 -12.51
CA THR A 204 -24.53 -10.34 -13.51
C THR A 204 -24.14 -9.94 -14.93
N LEU A 205 -23.48 -8.81 -15.12
CA LEU A 205 -23.05 -8.35 -16.43
C LEU A 205 -22.08 -9.35 -17.06
N ASN A 206 -22.28 -9.64 -18.35
CA ASN A 206 -21.31 -10.40 -19.13
C ASN A 206 -19.97 -9.63 -19.21
N ASN A 207 -18.89 -10.36 -19.42
CA ASN A 207 -17.55 -9.77 -19.37
C ASN A 207 -17.34 -8.68 -20.43
N VAL A 208 -17.90 -8.83 -21.63
CA VAL A 208 -17.76 -7.86 -22.72
C VAL A 208 -18.39 -6.52 -22.33
N ALA A 209 -19.66 -6.54 -21.89
CA ALA A 209 -20.36 -5.34 -21.44
C ALA A 209 -19.66 -4.71 -20.21
N TYR A 210 -19.21 -5.53 -19.27
CA TYR A 210 -18.51 -5.06 -18.10
C TYR A 210 -17.23 -4.29 -18.46
N PHE A 211 -16.35 -4.89 -19.27
CA PHE A 211 -15.11 -4.23 -19.68
C PHE A 211 -15.37 -3.05 -20.61
N ALA A 212 -16.38 -3.12 -21.49
CA ALA A 212 -16.76 -1.99 -22.34
C ALA A 212 -17.14 -0.76 -21.51
N ILE A 213 -17.93 -0.92 -20.43
CA ILE A 213 -18.29 0.17 -19.53
C ILE A 213 -17.05 0.72 -18.82
N ILE A 214 -16.20 -0.15 -18.28
CA ILE A 214 -14.98 0.27 -17.57
C ILE A 214 -14.03 1.04 -18.50
N PHE A 215 -13.80 0.52 -19.72
CA PHE A 215 -12.93 1.19 -20.69
C PHE A 215 -13.55 2.49 -21.20
N ALA A 216 -14.88 2.57 -21.37
CA ALA A 216 -15.54 3.82 -21.73
C ALA A 216 -15.36 4.89 -20.64
N VAL A 217 -15.56 4.55 -19.36
CA VAL A 217 -15.32 5.48 -18.26
C VAL A 217 -13.85 5.88 -18.20
N GLN A 218 -12.94 4.93 -18.32
CA GLN A 218 -11.51 5.21 -18.30
C GLN A 218 -11.06 6.09 -19.47
N LEU A 219 -11.59 5.87 -20.67
CA LEU A 219 -11.33 6.70 -21.83
C LEU A 219 -11.79 8.15 -21.60
N ILE A 220 -12.97 8.34 -21.01
CA ILE A 220 -13.46 9.67 -20.62
C ILE A 220 -12.50 10.31 -19.63
N LEU A 221 -12.07 9.58 -18.60
CA LEU A 221 -11.13 10.10 -17.61
C LEU A 221 -9.80 10.52 -18.26
N LEU A 222 -9.23 9.66 -19.12
CA LEU A 222 -7.95 9.96 -19.81
C LEU A 222 -8.05 11.09 -20.84
N THR A 223 -9.26 11.37 -21.34
CA THR A 223 -9.48 12.43 -22.34
C THR A 223 -9.71 13.80 -21.70
N PHE A 224 -10.41 13.84 -20.56
CA PHE A 224 -10.87 15.09 -19.96
C PHE A 224 -10.16 15.46 -18.65
N CYS A 225 -9.37 14.54 -18.08
CA CYS A 225 -8.62 14.81 -16.88
C CYS A 225 -7.14 14.93 -17.21
N GLU A 226 -6.46 15.76 -16.45
CA GLU A 226 -5.00 15.78 -16.42
C GLU A 226 -4.44 14.45 -15.86
N GLU A 227 -3.22 14.45 -15.40
CA GLU A 227 -2.56 13.31 -14.80
C GLU A 227 -3.43 12.64 -13.69
N LEU A 228 -3.81 11.38 -13.89
CA LEU A 228 -4.63 10.60 -12.93
C LEU A 228 -3.75 9.96 -11.84
N GLU A 229 -2.69 10.61 -11.43
CA GLU A 229 -1.78 10.13 -10.40
C GLU A 229 -1.90 10.98 -9.13
N TYR A 230 -2.31 10.33 -8.05
CA TYR A 230 -2.45 10.96 -6.74
C TYR A 230 -1.35 10.45 -5.82
N THR A 231 -0.83 11.34 -4.96
CA THR A 231 0.22 10.99 -4.02
C THR A 231 -0.31 10.99 -2.58
N PRO A 232 -1.04 9.94 -2.14
CA PRO A 232 -1.62 9.90 -0.79
C PRO A 232 -0.58 9.92 0.33
N SER A 233 0.68 9.54 0.05
CA SER A 233 1.76 9.61 1.04
C SER A 233 2.08 11.04 1.47
N SER A 234 2.15 11.98 0.55
CA SER A 234 2.28 13.42 0.84
C SER A 234 0.93 14.14 0.85
N PHE A 235 -0.12 13.49 0.40
CA PHE A 235 -1.47 14.03 0.22
C PHE A 235 -1.52 15.21 -0.75
N THR A 236 -0.94 15.01 -1.92
CA THR A 236 -0.80 16.00 -3.01
C THR A 236 -1.27 15.45 -4.34
N ASN A 237 -1.18 16.26 -5.39
CA ASN A 237 -1.50 15.93 -6.78
C ASN A 237 -2.99 15.65 -7.04
N PHE A 238 -3.89 16.35 -6.35
CA PHE A 238 -5.33 16.28 -6.60
C PHE A 238 -5.78 17.31 -7.66
N ASN A 239 -5.06 17.40 -8.78
CA ASN A 239 -5.27 18.42 -9.82
C ASN A 239 -6.66 18.32 -10.49
N ASN A 240 -7.27 17.15 -10.47
CA ASN A 240 -8.60 16.89 -11.02
C ASN A 240 -9.75 17.11 -10.02
N GLY A 241 -9.50 17.85 -8.93
CA GLY A 241 -10.51 18.11 -7.89
C GLY A 241 -10.80 16.89 -7.00
N PHE A 242 -11.89 16.94 -6.26
CA PHE A 242 -12.16 15.99 -5.18
C PHE A 242 -13.03 14.77 -5.57
N VAL A 243 -13.65 14.76 -6.74
CA VAL A 243 -14.52 13.65 -7.20
C VAL A 243 -13.75 12.63 -8.04
N ILE A 244 -12.96 13.10 -8.98
CA ILE A 244 -12.25 12.27 -9.96
C ILE A 244 -11.34 11.21 -9.30
N PRO A 245 -10.62 11.49 -8.19
CA PRO A 245 -9.82 10.48 -7.50
C PRO A 245 -10.61 9.22 -7.10
N TYR A 246 -11.88 9.39 -6.72
CA TYR A 246 -12.74 8.24 -6.37
C TYR A 246 -13.27 7.52 -7.60
N ILE A 247 -13.65 8.24 -8.66
CA ILE A 247 -14.09 7.61 -9.92
C ILE A 247 -12.97 6.79 -10.54
N SER A 248 -11.77 7.35 -10.65
CA SER A 248 -10.61 6.64 -11.20
C SER A 248 -10.22 5.42 -10.35
N SER A 249 -10.24 5.56 -9.02
CA SER A 249 -9.97 4.44 -8.10
C SER A 249 -11.00 3.32 -8.27
N ILE A 250 -12.30 3.63 -8.28
CA ILE A 250 -13.37 2.62 -8.45
C ILE A 250 -13.25 1.94 -9.80
N THR A 251 -13.01 2.68 -10.88
CA THR A 251 -12.89 2.15 -12.24
C THR A 251 -11.76 1.14 -12.33
N ALA A 252 -10.58 1.50 -11.81
CA ALA A 252 -9.43 0.61 -11.81
C ALA A 252 -9.60 -0.60 -10.86
N ILE A 253 -10.18 -0.40 -9.67
CA ILE A 253 -10.51 -1.50 -8.75
C ILE A 253 -11.49 -2.48 -9.40
N ALA A 254 -12.54 -1.98 -10.06
CA ALA A 254 -13.51 -2.80 -10.76
C ALA A 254 -12.85 -3.61 -11.89
N PHE A 255 -11.94 -3.00 -12.66
CA PHE A 255 -11.14 -3.69 -13.67
C PHE A 255 -10.38 -4.87 -13.07
N TRP A 256 -9.53 -4.62 -12.06
CA TRP A 256 -8.72 -5.67 -11.45
C TRP A 256 -9.54 -6.71 -10.68
N LEU A 257 -10.68 -6.33 -10.13
CA LEU A 257 -11.60 -7.25 -9.48
C LEU A 257 -12.17 -8.25 -10.49
N ARG A 258 -12.58 -7.79 -11.69
CA ARG A 258 -13.07 -8.68 -12.76
C ARG A 258 -11.94 -9.53 -13.34
N VAL A 259 -10.76 -8.94 -13.59
CA VAL A 259 -9.57 -9.66 -14.05
C VAL A 259 -9.19 -10.77 -13.07
N SER A 260 -9.13 -10.46 -11.77
CA SER A 260 -8.82 -11.47 -10.75
C SER A 260 -9.86 -12.59 -10.73
N ARG A 261 -11.17 -12.27 -10.90
CA ARG A 261 -12.24 -13.28 -10.98
C ARG A 261 -12.04 -14.22 -12.16
N LEU A 262 -11.66 -13.70 -13.32
CA LEU A 262 -11.41 -14.49 -14.53
C LEU A 262 -10.15 -15.36 -14.44
N LEU A 263 -9.12 -14.88 -13.73
CA LEU A 263 -7.86 -15.59 -13.59
C LEU A 263 -7.89 -16.68 -12.48
N VAL A 264 -8.85 -16.62 -11.55
CA VAL A 264 -8.94 -17.62 -10.46
C VAL A 264 -8.95 -19.07 -10.95
N PRO A 265 -9.70 -19.48 -11.99
CA PRO A 265 -9.69 -20.86 -12.45
C PRO A 265 -8.32 -21.34 -12.93
N ALA A 266 -7.54 -20.45 -13.56
CA ALA A 266 -6.24 -20.78 -14.13
C ALA A 266 -5.10 -20.76 -13.08
N ILE A 267 -5.03 -19.70 -12.27
CA ILE A 267 -3.87 -19.46 -11.39
C ILE A 267 -4.22 -19.24 -9.90
N GLY A 268 -5.50 -19.23 -9.53
CA GLY A 268 -5.93 -18.97 -8.14
C GLY A 268 -5.34 -19.95 -7.11
N ASN A 269 -5.08 -21.19 -7.50
CA ASN A 269 -4.46 -22.21 -6.65
C ASN A 269 -2.93 -22.24 -6.70
N SER A 270 -2.29 -21.38 -7.49
CA SER A 270 -0.85 -21.30 -7.63
C SER A 270 -0.18 -21.05 -6.26
N LYS A 271 0.86 -21.83 -5.95
CA LYS A 271 1.70 -21.61 -4.76
C LYS A 271 2.38 -20.23 -4.80
N PHE A 272 2.73 -19.76 -6.00
CA PHE A 272 3.33 -18.45 -6.22
C PHE A 272 2.37 -17.32 -5.83
N VAL A 273 1.12 -17.36 -6.32
CA VAL A 273 0.09 -16.37 -5.97
C VAL A 273 -0.15 -16.34 -4.46
N ARG A 274 -0.26 -17.51 -3.84
CA ARG A 274 -0.44 -17.60 -2.38
C ARG A 274 0.76 -17.04 -1.63
N LEU A 275 1.98 -17.34 -2.07
CA LEU A 275 3.20 -16.86 -1.45
C LEU A 275 3.24 -15.32 -1.42
N ILE A 276 2.92 -14.67 -2.52
CA ILE A 276 2.87 -13.20 -2.60
C ILE A 276 1.71 -12.65 -1.77
N ALA A 277 0.49 -13.20 -1.94
CA ALA A 277 -0.70 -12.72 -1.26
C ALA A 277 -0.62 -12.82 0.28
N ASP A 278 -0.03 -13.89 0.79
CA ASP A 278 0.10 -14.12 2.23
C ASP A 278 1.23 -13.27 2.86
N ASN A 279 2.10 -12.65 2.05
CA ASN A 279 3.21 -11.80 2.48
C ASN A 279 3.06 -10.32 2.10
N THR A 280 1.88 -9.87 1.65
CA THR A 280 1.66 -8.49 1.18
C THR A 280 2.10 -7.41 2.17
N TYR A 281 1.84 -7.61 3.48
CA TYR A 281 2.29 -6.69 4.53
C TYR A 281 3.82 -6.62 4.61
N GLY A 282 4.50 -7.77 4.64
CA GLY A 282 5.95 -7.85 4.69
C GLY A 282 6.60 -7.22 3.45
N ILE A 283 6.02 -7.43 2.27
CA ILE A 283 6.47 -6.82 1.01
C ILE A 283 6.32 -5.31 1.09
N MET A 284 5.15 -4.80 1.47
CA MET A 284 4.87 -3.36 1.56
C MET A 284 5.89 -2.65 2.46
N VAL A 285 6.20 -3.22 3.62
CA VAL A 285 7.10 -2.61 4.61
C VAL A 285 8.55 -2.72 4.22
N ASN A 286 8.98 -3.80 3.53
CA ASN A 286 10.39 -4.13 3.33
C ASN A 286 10.85 -4.05 1.86
N GLN A 287 10.02 -3.61 0.90
CA GLN A 287 10.38 -3.57 -0.52
C GLN A 287 11.64 -2.74 -0.80
N LEU A 288 11.81 -1.61 -0.10
CA LEU A 288 12.97 -0.74 -0.29
C LEU A 288 14.28 -1.37 0.21
N VAL A 289 14.20 -2.24 1.23
CA VAL A 289 15.34 -3.07 1.64
C VAL A 289 15.66 -4.10 0.56
N GLY A 290 14.66 -4.66 -0.11
CA GLY A 290 14.89 -5.52 -1.27
C GLY A 290 15.69 -4.81 -2.36
N PHE A 291 15.30 -3.57 -2.70
CA PHE A 291 16.06 -2.75 -3.65
C PHE A 291 17.47 -2.42 -3.14
N MET A 292 17.62 -2.17 -1.85
CA MET A 292 18.91 -1.89 -1.24
C MET A 292 19.84 -3.11 -1.31
N CYS A 293 19.32 -4.31 -1.10
CA CYS A 293 20.10 -5.54 -1.28
C CYS A 293 20.66 -5.67 -2.71
N LEU A 294 19.87 -5.38 -3.73
CA LEU A 294 20.35 -5.36 -5.11
C LEU A 294 21.43 -4.29 -5.33
N LYS A 295 21.26 -3.10 -4.77
CA LYS A 295 22.28 -2.03 -4.84
C LYS A 295 23.59 -2.44 -4.17
N PHE A 296 23.53 -3.16 -3.05
CA PHE A 296 24.74 -3.75 -2.43
C PHE A 296 25.43 -4.79 -3.32
N VAL A 297 24.65 -5.61 -4.04
CA VAL A 297 25.23 -6.56 -5.03
C VAL A 297 25.97 -5.79 -6.13
N PHE A 298 25.35 -4.76 -6.70
CA PHE A 298 26.01 -3.94 -7.74
C PHE A 298 27.25 -3.23 -7.21
N TYR A 299 27.19 -2.67 -6.00
CA TYR A 299 28.35 -2.07 -5.35
C TYR A 299 29.50 -3.06 -5.17
N GLY A 300 29.22 -4.24 -4.64
CA GLY A 300 30.22 -5.30 -4.48
C GLY A 300 30.86 -5.72 -5.80
N LEU A 301 30.05 -5.91 -6.84
CA LEU A 301 30.53 -6.23 -8.18
C LEU A 301 31.38 -5.09 -8.78
N SER A 302 30.99 -3.84 -8.61
CA SER A 302 31.77 -2.68 -9.04
C SER A 302 33.14 -2.64 -8.35
N CYS A 303 33.21 -2.92 -7.06
CA CYS A 303 34.48 -3.01 -6.32
C CYS A 303 35.38 -4.15 -6.82
N ILE A 304 34.82 -5.35 -7.04
CA ILE A 304 35.57 -6.54 -7.48
C ILE A 304 36.13 -6.36 -8.90
N THR A 305 35.33 -5.75 -9.79
CA THR A 305 35.69 -5.58 -11.20
C THR A 305 36.46 -4.27 -11.47
N SER A 306 36.78 -3.51 -10.44
CA SER A 306 37.42 -2.17 -10.58
C SER A 306 36.64 -1.27 -11.56
N GLY A 307 35.32 -1.39 -11.60
CA GLY A 307 34.45 -0.62 -12.48
C GLY A 307 34.38 -1.10 -13.95
N SER A 308 35.11 -2.13 -14.34
CA SER A 308 35.13 -2.57 -15.74
C SER A 308 33.79 -3.11 -16.26
N LEU A 309 33.02 -3.81 -15.40
CA LEU A 309 31.68 -4.35 -15.75
C LEU A 309 30.52 -3.46 -15.29
N PHE A 310 30.72 -2.76 -14.18
CA PHE A 310 29.70 -1.92 -13.53
C PHE A 310 30.31 -0.54 -13.26
N GLY A 311 30.76 0.14 -14.35
CA GLY A 311 31.20 1.52 -14.34
C GLY A 311 30.09 2.45 -13.83
N ASP A 312 30.49 3.66 -13.44
CA ASP A 312 29.58 4.75 -13.06
C ASP A 312 28.67 4.50 -11.83
N PHE A 313 28.95 3.46 -11.02
CA PHE A 313 28.24 3.28 -9.75
C PHE A 313 28.58 4.43 -8.78
N ASN A 314 27.62 5.30 -8.55
CA ASN A 314 27.80 6.46 -7.70
C ASN A 314 27.63 6.09 -6.21
N VAL A 315 28.74 5.86 -5.52
CA VAL A 315 28.77 5.49 -4.10
C VAL A 315 28.19 6.59 -3.20
N ALA A 316 28.39 7.88 -3.53
CA ALA A 316 27.86 8.99 -2.75
C ALA A 316 26.33 8.99 -2.81
N SER A 317 25.74 8.90 -4.00
CA SER A 317 24.30 8.80 -4.18
C SER A 317 23.73 7.53 -3.54
N PHE A 318 24.42 6.39 -3.63
CA PHE A 318 24.04 5.14 -2.99
C PHE A 318 23.94 5.28 -1.47
N LYS A 319 24.84 6.03 -0.84
CA LYS A 319 24.87 6.23 0.61
C LYS A 319 23.91 7.33 1.09
N SER A 320 23.46 8.24 0.21
CA SER A 320 22.66 9.40 0.59
C SER A 320 21.20 9.35 0.15
N SER A 321 20.85 8.51 -0.83
CA SER A 321 19.49 8.47 -1.38
C SER A 321 18.95 7.05 -1.49
N ILE A 322 17.78 6.82 -0.88
CA ILE A 322 17.02 5.57 -1.08
C ILE A 322 16.55 5.43 -2.53
N TRP A 323 16.32 6.53 -3.21
CA TRP A 323 15.83 6.63 -4.58
C TRP A 323 16.94 6.60 -5.64
N TYR A 324 18.21 6.40 -5.24
CA TYR A 324 19.25 6.12 -6.22
C TYR A 324 19.06 4.71 -6.80
N TYR A 325 18.84 4.62 -8.10
CA TYR A 325 18.76 3.36 -8.84
C TYR A 325 19.94 3.28 -9.80
N TYR A 326 20.75 2.25 -9.63
CA TYR A 326 21.81 1.93 -10.57
C TYR A 326 21.28 0.96 -11.63
N LEU A 327 21.39 1.34 -12.88
CA LEU A 327 21.04 0.51 -14.02
C LEU A 327 22.32 0.28 -14.85
N PRO A 328 22.92 -0.93 -14.79
CA PRO A 328 24.09 -1.24 -15.60
C PRO A 328 23.89 -0.89 -17.07
N ASN A 329 24.83 -0.12 -17.66
CA ASN A 329 24.78 0.40 -19.01
C ASN A 329 23.53 1.24 -19.35
N GLY A 330 22.85 1.81 -18.35
CA GLY A 330 21.61 2.57 -18.54
C GLY A 330 20.40 1.74 -19.00
N LEU A 331 20.47 0.40 -18.93
CA LEU A 331 19.42 -0.48 -19.44
C LEU A 331 18.23 -0.55 -18.48
N GLN A 332 17.07 -0.05 -18.92
CA GLN A 332 15.83 -0.03 -18.12
C GLN A 332 15.33 -1.42 -17.72
N GLN A 333 15.72 -2.48 -18.43
CA GLN A 333 15.36 -3.87 -18.11
C GLN A 333 15.78 -4.29 -16.69
N TRP A 334 16.78 -3.63 -16.11
CA TRP A 334 17.18 -3.85 -14.73
C TRP A 334 16.11 -3.47 -13.71
N ALA A 335 15.14 -2.63 -14.08
CA ALA A 335 13.98 -2.35 -13.26
C ALA A 335 13.21 -3.63 -12.90
N PHE A 336 13.16 -4.63 -13.81
CA PHE A 336 12.55 -5.93 -13.54
C PHE A 336 13.31 -6.71 -12.46
N VAL A 337 14.64 -6.59 -12.40
CA VAL A 337 15.45 -7.21 -11.34
C VAL A 337 15.17 -6.53 -10.00
N TYR A 338 15.02 -5.19 -9.97
CA TYR A 338 14.55 -4.48 -8.77
C TYR A 338 13.18 -4.97 -8.31
N LEU A 339 12.23 -5.19 -9.23
CA LEU A 339 10.92 -5.76 -8.91
C LEU A 339 11.06 -7.14 -8.24
N ILE A 340 11.89 -8.03 -8.79
CA ILE A 340 12.14 -9.35 -8.21
C ILE A 340 12.70 -9.21 -6.78
N PHE A 341 13.72 -8.40 -6.57
CA PHE A 341 14.30 -8.18 -5.26
C PHE A 341 13.31 -7.54 -4.28
N GLY A 342 12.53 -6.56 -4.74
CA GLY A 342 11.49 -5.90 -3.94
C GLY A 342 10.36 -6.82 -3.51
N LEU A 343 10.10 -7.92 -4.23
CA LEU A 343 9.12 -8.93 -3.87
C LEU A 343 9.72 -10.06 -3.01
N PHE A 344 10.81 -10.66 -3.45
CA PHE A 344 11.31 -11.92 -2.87
C PHE A 344 12.18 -11.72 -1.64
N VAL A 345 12.96 -10.64 -1.54
CA VAL A 345 13.75 -10.37 -0.32
C VAL A 345 12.83 -10.15 0.88
N PRO A 346 11.76 -9.33 0.82
CA PRO A 346 10.79 -9.24 1.91
C PRO A 346 10.11 -10.57 2.27
N ILE A 347 9.78 -11.39 1.28
CA ILE A 347 9.21 -12.73 1.51
C ILE A 347 10.21 -13.60 2.28
N LEU A 348 11.48 -13.61 1.87
CA LEU A 348 12.55 -14.34 2.56
C LEU A 348 12.71 -13.88 4.01
N ILE A 349 12.73 -12.56 4.24
CA ILE A 349 12.76 -11.98 5.59
C ILE A 349 11.56 -12.49 6.42
N SER A 350 10.35 -12.45 5.85
CA SER A 350 9.14 -12.94 6.53
C SER A 350 9.22 -14.45 6.88
N ILE A 351 9.76 -15.26 5.99
CA ILE A 351 9.96 -16.71 6.24
C ILE A 351 10.97 -16.94 7.36
N ILE A 352 12.09 -16.21 7.35
CA ILE A 352 13.15 -16.32 8.39
C ILE A 352 12.58 -15.92 9.75
N LEU A 353 11.89 -14.75 9.82
CA LEU A 353 11.31 -14.30 11.08
C LEU A 353 10.25 -15.29 11.63
N ASN A 354 9.41 -15.84 10.78
CA ASN A 354 8.44 -16.85 11.18
C ASN A 354 9.11 -18.13 11.71
N LYS A 355 10.22 -18.56 11.11
CA LYS A 355 11.00 -19.70 11.63
C LYS A 355 11.61 -19.40 12.99
N ILE A 356 12.20 -18.21 13.17
CA ILE A 356 12.78 -17.78 14.46
C ILE A 356 11.69 -17.71 15.54
N CYS A 357 10.54 -17.08 15.24
CA CYS A 357 9.42 -17.01 16.19
C CYS A 357 8.91 -18.40 16.59
N ASN A 358 8.84 -19.34 15.65
CA ASN A 358 8.40 -20.72 15.93
C ASN A 358 9.44 -21.50 16.78
N ILE A 359 10.73 -21.20 16.65
CA ILE A 359 11.78 -21.79 17.49
C ILE A 359 11.68 -21.25 18.93
N VAL A 360 11.48 -19.92 19.08
CA VAL A 360 11.40 -19.24 20.38
C VAL A 360 10.09 -19.56 21.12
N HIS A 361 8.98 -19.73 20.39
CA HIS A 361 7.66 -20.04 20.94
C HIS A 361 7.02 -21.27 20.24
N PRO A 362 7.43 -22.50 20.59
CA PRO A 362 6.99 -23.71 19.88
C PRO A 362 5.50 -24.06 19.97
N SER A 363 4.67 -23.39 20.77
CA SER A 363 3.36 -23.94 21.13
C SER A 363 2.15 -23.02 21.21
N SER A 364 2.20 -21.73 20.83
CA SER A 364 1.03 -20.89 21.14
C SER A 364 0.35 -20.11 20.01
N TYR A 365 0.86 -20.07 18.78
CA TYR A 365 0.32 -19.13 17.77
C TYR A 365 -0.15 -19.72 16.42
N LEU A 366 -0.09 -21.04 16.19
CA LEU A 366 -0.54 -21.67 14.94
C LEU A 366 -1.71 -22.65 15.14
N LYS A 367 -2.77 -22.25 15.87
CA LYS A 367 -4.10 -22.84 15.69
C LYS A 367 -5.10 -21.72 15.41
N LYS A 368 -5.61 -21.73 14.17
CA LYS A 368 -6.76 -20.96 13.61
C LYS A 368 -6.44 -19.58 13.04
N THR A 369 -6.15 -19.56 11.78
CA THR A 369 -6.77 -18.61 10.85
C THR A 369 -7.79 -19.33 10.01
#